data_295d680fe94111eb6500948c1649a38a
#
_entry.id   295d680fe94111eb6500948c1649a38a
#
_cell.length_a   1.000
_cell.length_b   1.000
_cell.length_c   1.000
_cell.angle_alpha   90.00
_cell.angle_beta   90.00
_cell.angle_gamma   90.00
#
_symmetry.space_group_name_H-M   'P 1'
#
loop_
_entity.id
_entity.type
_entity.pdbx_description
1 polymer ?
#
loop_
_entity_poly.entity_id
_entity_poly.type
_entity_poly.pdbx_seq_one_letter_code
_entity_poly.pdbx_strand_id
1 'polypeptide(L)'
;MKKDLKLCESDYRFMCVIWENEPLPSGKLVELCKEALDWKKPTTYTVLRRLCERGIFQKEGGTVRSLISREEFYARQSEMFVEETFHGSLPAFLTAFGSRKKLSDTEIDELQKVIDAMRR
;
A
#
# COMPACT_ATOMS: atom_id res chain seq x y z
N MET A 1 -1.36 -2.06 20.56
CA MET A 1 -0.14 -1.77 19.80
C MET A 1 -0.50 -1.41 18.36
N LYS A 2 0.06 -0.35 17.88
CA LYS A 2 -0.22 0.13 16.53
C LYS A 2 0.42 -0.80 15.50
N LYS A 3 -0.33 -1.22 14.49
CA LYS A 3 0.23 -2.01 13.39
C LYS A 3 1.24 -1.14 12.64
N ASP A 4 2.44 -1.66 12.48
CA ASP A 4 3.45 -0.97 11.69
C ASP A 4 3.24 -1.30 10.22
N LEU A 5 2.74 -0.34 9.47
CA LEU A 5 2.51 -0.50 8.04
C LEU A 5 3.61 0.15 7.19
N LYS A 6 4.68 0.60 7.84
CA LYS A 6 5.80 1.15 7.09
C LYS A 6 6.48 0.05 6.31
N LEU A 7 6.71 0.30 5.04
CA LEU A 7 7.29 -0.66 4.13
C LEU A 7 8.42 -0.01 3.34
N CYS A 8 9.38 -0.84 2.93
CA CYS A 8 10.33 -0.39 1.92
C CYS A 8 9.69 -0.59 0.55
N GLU A 9 10.30 0.00 -0.47
CA GLU A 9 9.78 -0.06 -1.84
C GLU A 9 9.62 -1.50 -2.34
N SER A 10 10.57 -2.37 -2.01
CA SER A 10 10.49 -3.76 -2.47
C SER A 10 9.32 -4.51 -1.84
N ASP A 11 9.00 -4.23 -0.58
CA ASP A 11 7.83 -4.82 0.06
C ASP A 11 6.56 -4.40 -0.66
N TYR A 12 6.45 -3.12 -1.00
CA TYR A 12 5.29 -2.61 -1.71
C TYR A 12 5.14 -3.29 -3.09
N ARG A 13 6.25 -3.42 -3.82
CA ARG A 13 6.21 -4.08 -5.12
C ARG A 13 5.77 -5.53 -4.99
N PHE A 14 6.23 -6.21 -3.94
CA PHE A 14 5.80 -7.57 -3.65
C PHE A 14 4.30 -7.65 -3.38
N MET A 15 3.77 -6.71 -2.59
CA MET A 15 2.34 -6.66 -2.29
C MET A 15 1.52 -6.46 -3.56
N CYS A 16 2.00 -5.64 -4.48
CA CYS A 16 1.32 -5.43 -5.76
C CYS A 16 1.24 -6.72 -6.57
N VAL A 17 2.28 -7.54 -6.54
CA VAL A 17 2.26 -8.83 -7.24
C VAL A 17 1.09 -9.68 -6.73
N ILE A 18 0.89 -9.71 -5.42
CA ILE A 18 -0.20 -10.49 -4.85
C ILE A 18 -1.56 -9.88 -5.21
N TRP A 19 -1.73 -8.59 -5.02
CA TRP A 19 -3.01 -7.93 -5.32
C TRP A 19 -3.43 -8.11 -6.78
N GLU A 20 -2.47 -8.13 -7.70
CA GLU A 20 -2.76 -8.27 -9.12
C GLU A 20 -3.06 -9.70 -9.55
N ASN A 21 -2.71 -10.67 -8.71
CA ASN A 21 -2.82 -12.08 -9.09
C ASN A 21 -3.58 -12.96 -8.10
N GLU A 22 -4.09 -12.40 -7.02
CA GLU A 22 -4.77 -13.17 -5.98
C GLU A 22 -6.14 -13.68 -6.42
N PRO A 23 -6.59 -14.82 -5.90
CA PRO A 23 -5.83 -15.75 -5.08
C PRO A 23 -4.89 -16.58 -5.93
N LEU A 24 -3.71 -16.91 -5.39
CA LEU A 24 -2.73 -17.66 -6.18
C LEU A 24 -1.96 -18.65 -5.30
N PRO A 25 -1.52 -19.77 -5.89
CA PRO A 25 -0.67 -20.71 -5.15
C PRO A 25 0.66 -20.07 -4.79
N SER A 26 1.22 -20.41 -3.64
CA SER A 26 2.50 -19.85 -3.21
C SER A 26 3.64 -20.15 -4.20
N GLY A 27 3.58 -21.31 -4.88
CA GLY A 27 4.56 -21.64 -5.91
C GLY A 27 4.50 -20.67 -7.08
N LYS A 28 3.30 -20.26 -7.48
CA LYS A 28 3.13 -19.28 -8.53
C LYS A 28 3.66 -17.92 -8.10
N LEU A 29 3.44 -17.56 -6.84
CA LEU A 29 3.98 -16.33 -6.28
C LEU A 29 5.50 -16.29 -6.37
N VAL A 30 6.17 -17.42 -6.07
CA VAL A 30 7.62 -17.53 -6.20
C VAL A 30 8.06 -17.23 -7.63
N GLU A 31 7.38 -17.80 -8.62
CA GLU A 31 7.69 -17.57 -10.03
C GLU A 31 7.53 -16.10 -10.41
N LEU A 32 6.43 -15.49 -10.00
CA LEU A 32 6.15 -14.09 -10.31
C LEU A 32 7.16 -13.15 -9.64
N CYS A 33 7.54 -13.43 -8.42
CA CYS A 33 8.52 -12.62 -7.72
C CYS A 33 9.92 -12.76 -8.32
N LYS A 34 10.25 -13.93 -8.85
CA LYS A 34 11.50 -14.13 -9.54
C LYS A 34 11.57 -13.25 -10.78
N GLU A 35 10.49 -13.19 -11.54
CA GLU A 35 10.42 -12.36 -12.74
C GLU A 35 10.38 -10.87 -12.43
N ALA A 36 9.52 -10.47 -11.51
CA ALA A 36 9.26 -9.05 -11.25
C ALA A 36 10.28 -8.40 -10.33
N LEU A 37 10.83 -9.15 -9.37
CA LEU A 37 11.67 -8.60 -8.31
C LEU A 37 13.06 -9.22 -8.27
N ASP A 38 13.30 -10.23 -9.09
CA ASP A 38 14.55 -11.00 -9.09
C ASP A 38 14.81 -11.61 -7.71
N TRP A 39 13.75 -12.05 -7.04
CA TRP A 39 13.83 -12.67 -5.72
C TRP A 39 13.93 -14.18 -5.83
N LYS A 40 14.77 -14.75 -4.99
CA LYS A 40 14.87 -16.20 -4.85
C LYS A 40 13.75 -16.70 -3.94
N LYS A 41 13.44 -17.99 -4.05
CA LYS A 41 12.38 -18.61 -3.28
C LYS A 41 12.44 -18.31 -1.77
N PRO A 42 13.60 -18.45 -1.10
CA PRO A 42 13.65 -18.16 0.35
C PRO A 42 13.27 -16.73 0.68
N THR A 43 13.71 -15.76 -0.12
CA THR A 43 13.37 -14.36 0.09
C THR A 43 11.87 -14.14 -0.01
N THR A 44 11.25 -14.74 -1.04
CA THR A 44 9.81 -14.62 -1.23
C THR A 44 9.04 -15.14 -0.02
N TYR A 45 9.40 -16.31 0.49
CA TYR A 45 8.71 -16.88 1.65
C TYR A 45 8.96 -16.10 2.94
N THR A 46 10.17 -15.55 3.10
CA THR A 46 10.50 -14.74 4.28
C THR A 46 9.63 -13.49 4.33
N VAL A 47 9.53 -12.77 3.19
CA VAL A 47 8.73 -11.56 3.14
C VAL A 47 7.24 -11.89 3.28
N LEU A 48 6.77 -12.95 2.62
CA LEU A 48 5.38 -13.37 2.74
C LEU A 48 5.01 -13.65 4.20
N ARG A 49 5.85 -14.40 4.91
CA ARG A 49 5.59 -14.71 6.32
C ARG A 49 5.49 -13.45 7.15
N ARG A 50 6.42 -12.53 6.96
CA ARG A 50 6.43 -11.27 7.70
C ARG A 50 5.14 -10.48 7.49
N LEU A 51 4.68 -10.40 6.24
CA LEU A 51 3.47 -9.65 5.93
C LEU A 51 2.21 -10.39 6.39
N CYS A 52 2.23 -11.72 6.41
CA CYS A 52 1.14 -12.49 7.00
C CYS A 52 1.05 -12.25 8.51
N GLU A 53 2.19 -12.19 9.19
CA GLU A 53 2.23 -11.92 10.63
C GLU A 53 1.69 -10.53 10.94
N ARG A 54 1.83 -9.59 10.02
CA ARG A 54 1.30 -8.24 10.16
C ARG A 54 -0.19 -8.16 9.81
N GLY A 55 -0.79 -9.26 9.36
CA GLY A 55 -2.22 -9.30 9.06
C GLY A 55 -2.59 -8.71 7.71
N ILE A 56 -1.63 -8.54 6.80
CA ILE A 56 -1.89 -7.96 5.48
C ILE A 56 -2.28 -9.04 4.48
N PHE A 57 -1.62 -10.20 4.55
CA PHE A 57 -1.89 -11.33 3.67
C PHE A 57 -2.16 -12.59 4.48
N GLN A 58 -2.68 -13.59 3.81
CA GLN A 58 -2.98 -14.89 4.40
C GLN A 58 -2.52 -15.98 3.44
N LYS A 59 -1.91 -17.02 4.00
CA LYS A 59 -1.59 -18.21 3.24
C LYS A 59 -2.35 -19.37 3.90
N GLU A 60 -3.28 -19.95 3.17
CA GLU A 60 -4.11 -21.02 3.67
C GLU A 60 -4.21 -22.11 2.61
N GLY A 61 -3.84 -23.34 2.99
CA GLY A 61 -3.85 -24.46 2.06
C GLY A 61 -2.96 -24.22 0.84
N GLY A 62 -1.85 -23.49 1.01
CA GLY A 62 -0.94 -23.18 -0.06
C GLY A 62 -1.38 -22.04 -0.96
N THR A 63 -2.55 -21.45 -0.69
CA THR A 63 -3.09 -20.34 -1.47
C THR A 63 -2.89 -19.03 -0.72
N VAL A 64 -2.41 -18.02 -1.44
CA VAL A 64 -2.13 -16.69 -0.89
C VAL A 64 -3.22 -15.72 -1.34
N ARG A 65 -3.70 -14.92 -0.39
CA ARG A 65 -4.68 -13.87 -0.67
C ARG A 65 -4.47 -12.70 0.29
N SER A 66 -5.00 -11.55 -0.05
CA SER A 66 -4.91 -10.40 0.81
C SER A 66 -6.01 -10.41 1.86
N LEU A 67 -5.69 -9.92 3.05
CA LEU A 67 -6.67 -9.65 4.11
C LEU A 67 -7.05 -8.18 4.11
N ILE A 68 -6.23 -7.35 3.47
CA ILE A 68 -6.45 -5.91 3.31
C ILE A 68 -6.36 -5.64 1.81
N SER A 69 -7.38 -4.96 1.25
CA SER A 69 -7.36 -4.60 -0.16
C SER A 69 -6.30 -3.53 -0.42
N ARG A 70 -5.95 -3.34 -1.69
CA ARG A 70 -5.03 -2.27 -2.08
C ARG A 70 -5.58 -0.90 -1.65
N GLU A 71 -6.86 -0.66 -1.86
CA GLU A 71 -7.51 0.60 -1.49
C GLU A 71 -7.46 0.84 0.01
N GLU A 72 -7.74 -0.20 0.80
CA GLU A 72 -7.68 -0.11 2.25
C GLU A 72 -6.24 0.15 2.72
N PHE A 73 -5.28 -0.49 2.08
CA PHE A 73 -3.88 -0.27 2.41
C PHE A 73 -3.47 1.18 2.13
N TYR A 74 -3.85 1.71 0.96
CA TYR A 74 -3.56 3.11 0.64
C TYR A 74 -4.20 4.07 1.63
N ALA A 75 -5.45 3.80 2.03
CA ALA A 75 -6.14 4.62 3.00
C ALA A 75 -5.38 4.67 4.32
N ARG A 76 -4.93 3.50 4.81
CA ARG A 76 -4.18 3.42 6.05
C ARG A 76 -2.82 4.10 5.96
N GLN A 77 -2.13 3.95 4.82
CA GLN A 77 -0.84 4.57 4.62
C GLN A 77 -0.94 6.09 4.62
N SER A 78 -1.94 6.62 3.92
CA SER A 78 -2.14 8.07 3.85
C SER A 78 -2.50 8.64 5.21
N GLU A 79 -3.36 7.94 5.95
CA GLU A 79 -3.73 8.36 7.30
C GLU A 79 -2.51 8.40 8.23
N MET A 80 -1.70 7.35 8.20
CA MET A 80 -0.48 7.29 9.01
C MET A 80 0.49 8.42 8.66
N PHE A 81 0.66 8.68 7.38
CA PHE A 81 1.59 9.70 6.94
C PHE A 81 1.18 11.08 7.43
N VAL A 82 -0.10 11.42 7.26
CA VAL A 82 -0.63 12.70 7.70
C VAL A 82 -0.55 12.81 9.23
N GLU A 83 -0.87 11.74 9.94
CA GLU A 83 -0.83 11.72 11.40
C GLU A 83 0.58 11.91 11.92
N GLU A 84 1.54 11.14 11.40
CA GLU A 84 2.91 11.16 11.91
C GLU A 84 3.70 12.40 11.48
N THR A 85 3.48 12.85 10.25
CA THR A 85 4.28 13.95 9.70
C THR A 85 3.62 15.31 9.87
N PHE A 86 2.30 15.37 9.84
CA PHE A 86 1.55 16.62 9.87
C PHE A 86 0.59 16.72 11.07
N HIS A 87 0.80 15.87 12.08
CA HIS A 87 -0.02 15.88 13.31
C HIS A 87 -1.52 15.81 13.01
N GLY A 88 -1.89 15.05 11.99
CA GLY A 88 -3.28 14.84 11.61
C GLY A 88 -3.88 15.95 10.74
N SER A 89 -3.09 16.94 10.35
CA SER A 89 -3.61 18.06 9.56
C SER A 89 -3.46 17.85 8.06
N LEU A 90 -4.53 17.44 7.40
CA LEU A 90 -4.55 17.33 5.95
C LEU A 90 -4.33 18.69 5.27
N PRO A 91 -4.92 19.80 5.76
CA PRO A 91 -4.60 21.12 5.17
C PRO A 91 -3.11 21.45 5.23
N ALA A 92 -2.42 21.08 6.32
CA ALA A 92 -0.98 21.31 6.43
C ALA A 92 -0.21 20.51 5.40
N PHE A 93 -0.62 19.25 5.18
CA PHE A 93 -0.01 18.41 4.16
C PHE A 93 -0.18 19.04 2.78
N LEU A 94 -1.39 19.47 2.46
CA LEU A 94 -1.70 20.02 1.16
C LEU A 94 -0.95 21.35 0.91
N THR A 95 -0.83 22.16 1.95
CA THR A 95 -0.06 23.41 1.88
C THR A 95 1.41 23.13 1.58
N ALA A 96 1.99 22.17 2.30
CA ALA A 96 3.39 21.79 2.08
C ALA A 96 3.61 21.24 0.67
N PHE A 97 2.71 20.40 0.20
CA PHE A 97 2.79 19.81 -1.13
C PHE A 97 2.74 20.91 -2.20
N GLY A 98 1.77 21.82 -2.06
CA GLY A 98 1.56 22.90 -3.02
C GLY A 98 2.66 23.94 -3.05
N SER A 99 3.46 24.03 -1.97
CA SER A 99 4.57 24.99 -1.93
C SER A 99 5.72 24.60 -2.86
N ARG A 100 5.83 23.32 -3.16
CA ARG A 100 6.92 22.82 -4.02
C ARG A 100 6.43 22.43 -5.40
N LYS A 101 5.21 21.95 -5.50
CA LYS A 101 4.66 21.46 -6.75
C LYS A 101 3.46 22.28 -7.16
N LYS A 102 3.59 23.00 -8.27
CA LYS A 102 2.48 23.80 -8.76
C LYS A 102 1.40 22.90 -9.33
N LEU A 103 0.19 23.04 -8.81
CA LEU A 103 -0.97 22.31 -9.29
C LEU A 103 -1.60 23.03 -10.46
N SER A 104 -2.02 22.28 -11.47
CA SER A 104 -2.77 22.84 -12.60
C SER A 104 -4.19 23.16 -12.16
N ASP A 105 -4.86 24.01 -12.94
CA ASP A 105 -6.27 24.32 -12.66
C ASP A 105 -7.12 23.07 -12.68
N THR A 106 -6.83 22.14 -13.59
CA THR A 106 -7.55 20.88 -13.69
C THR A 106 -7.38 20.06 -12.41
N GLU A 107 -6.16 19.97 -11.88
CA GLU A 107 -5.91 19.25 -10.64
C GLU A 107 -6.63 19.88 -9.45
N ILE A 108 -6.62 21.24 -9.41
CA ILE A 108 -7.31 21.94 -8.33
C ILE A 108 -8.82 21.67 -8.40
N ASP A 109 -9.40 21.68 -9.60
CA ASP A 109 -10.82 21.38 -9.77
C ASP A 109 -11.15 19.96 -9.33
N GLU A 110 -10.30 19.00 -9.69
CA GLU A 110 -10.50 17.61 -9.28
C GLU A 110 -10.41 17.46 -7.76
N LEU A 111 -9.43 18.12 -7.12
CA LEU A 111 -9.30 18.11 -5.67
C LEU A 111 -10.53 18.71 -5.01
N GLN A 112 -11.04 19.82 -5.57
CA GLN A 112 -12.23 20.46 -5.01
C GLN A 112 -13.43 19.51 -5.04
N LYS A 113 -13.58 18.76 -6.14
CA LYS A 113 -14.66 17.77 -6.24
C LYS A 113 -14.54 16.68 -5.18
N VAL A 114 -13.31 16.19 -4.94
CA VAL A 114 -13.08 15.19 -3.92
C VAL A 114 -13.44 15.72 -2.55
N ILE A 115 -13.01 16.95 -2.23
CA ILE A 115 -13.28 17.57 -0.94
C ILE A 115 -14.77 17.76 -0.76
N ASP A 116 -15.46 18.26 -1.79
CA ASP A 116 -16.90 18.48 -1.72
C ASP A 116 -17.66 17.17 -1.51
N ALA A 117 -17.20 16.10 -2.14
CA ALA A 117 -17.84 14.79 -1.98
C ALA A 117 -17.69 14.23 -0.57
N MET A 118 -16.71 14.69 0.21
CA MET A 118 -16.51 14.28 1.59
C MET A 118 -17.46 14.94 2.57
N ARG A 119 -18.10 16.01 2.14
CA ARG A 119 -19.09 16.70 2.99
C ARG A 119 -20.38 15.90 3.00
N ARG A 120 -21.00 15.84 4.16
CA ARG A 120 -22.26 15.13 4.32
C ARG A 120 -23.31 16.05 4.92
#